data_ea931ec85790883949ffde0914da1a7a
#
_entry.id   ea931ec85790883949ffde0914da1a7a
#
_cell.length_a   1.000
_cell.length_b   1.000
_cell.length_c   1.000
_cell.angle_alpha   90.00
_cell.angle_beta   90.00
_cell.angle_gamma   90.00
#
_symmetry.space_group_name_H-M   'P 1'
#
loop_
_entity.id
_entity.type
_entity.pdbx_description
1 polymer ?
#
loop_
_entity_poly.entity_id
_entity_poly.type
_entity_poly.pdbx_seq_one_letter_code
_entity_poly.pdbx_strand_id
1 'polypeptide(L)'
;MDYRLEVVQVPVSDVDRAKAFYAERAGFAVDHDTTVSDRMRIVQLTPLGSGCSIVIGTGLTEMEPGSVQGLQLVVTDIAAARAELAGRGVDVSEVRVLGPAEMDGSKFIFFADPDGNGWGIQEYRGGGGGA
;
A
#
# COMPACT_ATOMS: atom_id res chain seq x y z
N MET A 1 2.11 20.43 -19.61
CA MET A 1 2.34 20.28 -18.15
C MET A 1 2.25 18.81 -17.78
N ASP A 2 3.30 18.28 -17.15
CA ASP A 2 3.29 16.89 -16.69
C ASP A 2 2.79 16.83 -15.26
N TYR A 3 1.91 15.87 -14.99
CA TYR A 3 1.41 15.65 -13.65
C TYR A 3 1.82 14.25 -13.20
N ARG A 4 2.39 14.16 -12.00
CA ARG A 4 2.78 12.88 -11.39
C ARG A 4 2.03 12.70 -10.09
N LEU A 5 1.48 11.52 -9.90
CA LEU A 5 0.91 11.18 -8.60
C LEU A 5 2.09 10.88 -7.67
N GLU A 6 2.31 11.74 -6.69
CA GLU A 6 3.53 11.69 -5.88
C GLU A 6 3.29 11.09 -4.51
N VAL A 7 2.19 11.46 -3.88
CA VAL A 7 1.91 11.02 -2.51
C VAL A 7 0.41 10.90 -2.27
N VAL A 8 0.02 9.90 -1.49
CA VAL A 8 -1.36 9.66 -1.10
C VAL A 8 -1.44 9.65 0.42
N GLN A 9 -2.39 10.40 0.98
CA GLN A 9 -2.62 10.39 2.42
C GLN A 9 -3.44 9.15 2.81
N VAL A 10 -3.01 8.47 3.85
CA VAL A 10 -3.70 7.30 4.39
C VAL A 10 -4.05 7.59 5.85
N PRO A 11 -5.35 7.68 6.18
CA PRO A 11 -5.76 8.06 7.53
C PRO A 11 -5.62 6.89 8.50
N VAL A 12 -4.90 7.13 9.59
CA VAL A 12 -4.64 6.11 10.61
C VAL A 12 -4.91 6.68 12.00
N SER A 13 -5.26 5.80 12.94
CA SER A 13 -5.56 6.20 14.31
C SER A 13 -4.32 6.20 15.21
N ASP A 14 -3.35 5.36 14.88
CA ASP A 14 -2.12 5.21 15.67
C ASP A 14 -0.92 5.18 14.71
N VAL A 15 -0.18 6.28 14.69
CA VAL A 15 0.92 6.46 13.73
C VAL A 15 2.03 5.45 13.94
N ASP A 16 2.39 5.15 15.20
CA ASP A 16 3.45 4.19 15.47
C ASP A 16 3.06 2.79 15.01
N ARG A 17 1.82 2.39 15.26
CA ARG A 17 1.31 1.09 14.83
C ARG A 17 1.27 1.00 13.30
N ALA A 18 0.79 2.03 12.65
CA ALA A 18 0.73 2.08 11.20
C ALA A 18 2.12 2.07 10.58
N LYS A 19 3.05 2.86 11.13
CA LYS A 19 4.43 2.88 10.66
C LYS A 19 5.07 1.49 10.75
N ALA A 20 4.90 0.83 11.88
CA ALA A 20 5.43 -0.52 12.06
C ALA A 20 4.85 -1.49 11.03
N PHE A 21 3.55 -1.41 10.78
CA PHE A 21 2.91 -2.27 9.79
C PHE A 21 3.50 -2.04 8.40
N TYR A 22 3.52 -0.80 7.95
CA TYR A 22 3.98 -0.52 6.59
C TYR A 22 5.47 -0.77 6.40
N ALA A 23 6.29 -0.44 7.38
CA ALA A 23 7.73 -0.64 7.28
C ALA A 23 8.14 -2.10 7.49
N GLU A 24 7.62 -2.75 8.51
CA GLU A 24 8.12 -4.06 8.91
C GLU A 24 7.35 -5.22 8.28
N ARG A 25 6.06 -5.05 8.04
CA ARG A 25 5.23 -6.11 7.46
C ARG A 25 5.00 -5.94 5.98
N ALA A 26 4.61 -4.76 5.52
CA ALA A 26 4.46 -4.51 4.10
C ALA A 26 5.80 -4.30 3.39
N GLY A 27 6.84 -3.92 4.12
CA GLY A 27 8.18 -3.79 3.55
C GLY A 27 8.44 -2.47 2.85
N PHE A 28 7.68 -1.43 3.18
CA PHE A 28 7.89 -0.10 2.60
C PHE A 28 9.11 0.57 3.26
N ALA A 29 9.83 1.37 2.50
CA ALA A 29 10.94 2.15 3.03
C ALA A 29 10.38 3.40 3.72
N VAL A 30 10.91 3.72 4.90
CA VAL A 30 10.58 4.96 5.58
C VAL A 30 11.44 6.07 5.00
N ASP A 31 10.84 7.04 4.34
CA ASP A 31 11.57 8.16 3.75
C ASP A 31 11.93 9.19 4.81
N HIS A 32 10.95 9.54 5.63
CA HIS A 32 11.18 10.41 6.79
C HIS A 32 10.04 10.25 7.79
N ASP A 33 10.32 10.67 9.00
CA ASP A 33 9.38 10.69 10.12
C ASP A 33 9.68 11.97 10.88
N THR A 34 8.81 12.97 10.74
CA THR A 34 9.02 14.30 11.25
C THR A 34 7.92 14.70 12.21
N THR A 35 8.29 15.05 13.43
CA THR A 35 7.38 15.66 14.38
C THR A 35 7.48 17.16 14.21
N VAL A 36 6.42 17.77 13.72
CA VAL A 36 6.38 19.22 13.47
C VAL A 36 5.99 19.96 14.74
N SER A 37 5.04 19.41 15.50
CA SER A 37 4.56 20.00 16.75
C SER A 37 3.86 18.92 17.57
N ASP A 38 3.33 19.29 18.72
CA ASP A 38 2.52 18.38 19.54
C ASP A 38 1.32 17.82 18.81
N ARG A 39 0.88 18.51 17.75
CA ARG A 39 -0.34 18.19 17.03
C ARG A 39 -0.12 17.70 15.62
N MET A 40 1.13 17.67 15.15
CA MET A 40 1.41 17.27 13.78
C MET A 40 2.66 16.42 13.69
N ARG A 41 2.49 15.24 13.12
CA ARG A 41 3.57 14.32 12.80
C ARG A 41 3.34 13.81 11.39
N ILE A 42 4.40 13.75 10.61
CA ILE A 42 4.35 13.35 9.21
C ILE A 42 5.32 12.18 9.01
N VAL A 43 4.81 11.04 8.57
CA VAL A 43 5.62 9.88 8.23
C VAL A 43 5.35 9.54 6.78
N GLN A 44 6.39 9.58 5.95
CA GLN A 44 6.29 9.20 4.55
C GLN A 44 6.98 7.87 4.33
N LEU A 45 6.28 6.95 3.67
CA LEU A 45 6.82 5.64 3.33
C LEU A 45 6.57 5.38 1.84
N THR A 46 7.51 4.66 1.24
CA THR A 46 7.43 4.36 -0.19
C THR A 46 7.60 2.86 -0.40
N PRO A 47 6.67 2.21 -1.13
CA PRO A 47 6.87 0.84 -1.56
C PRO A 47 8.15 0.74 -2.39
N LEU A 48 8.93 -0.32 -2.21
CA LEU A 48 10.16 -0.50 -2.97
C LEU A 48 9.87 -0.49 -4.47
N GLY A 49 10.59 0.32 -5.21
CA GLY A 49 10.43 0.43 -6.65
C GLY A 49 9.31 1.35 -7.11
N SER A 50 8.57 1.96 -6.19
CA SER A 50 7.45 2.84 -6.52
C SER A 50 7.88 4.28 -6.66
N GLY A 51 7.27 4.98 -7.61
CA GLY A 51 7.41 6.44 -7.74
C GLY A 51 6.39 7.22 -6.93
N CYS A 52 5.48 6.53 -6.25
CA CYS A 52 4.44 7.15 -5.43
C CYS A 52 4.57 6.67 -4.00
N SER A 53 4.41 7.57 -3.05
CA SER A 53 4.55 7.31 -1.62
C SER A 53 3.21 7.42 -0.92
N ILE A 54 3.15 6.91 0.30
CA ILE A 54 2.04 7.21 1.20
C ILE A 54 2.54 8.09 2.34
N VAL A 55 1.63 8.86 2.88
CA VAL A 55 1.88 9.68 4.07
C VAL A 55 0.85 9.31 5.12
N ILE A 56 1.34 9.01 6.32
CA ILE A 56 0.51 8.80 7.50
C ILE A 56 0.94 9.81 8.55
N GLY A 57 0.09 10.08 9.51
CA GLY A 57 0.49 11.04 10.53
C GLY A 57 -0.65 11.48 11.41
N THR A 58 -0.34 12.50 12.20
CA THR A 58 -1.28 13.16 13.09
C THR A 58 -1.48 14.58 12.59
N GLY A 59 -2.74 15.03 12.54
CA GLY A 59 -3.07 16.39 12.14
C GLY A 59 -2.97 16.65 10.64
N LEU A 60 -2.95 15.62 9.82
CA LEU A 60 -2.79 15.75 8.38
C LEU A 60 -4.10 15.75 7.60
N THR A 61 -5.08 15.03 8.08
CA THR A 61 -6.33 14.84 7.35
C THR A 61 -7.50 14.68 8.32
N GLU A 62 -8.68 15.02 7.86
CA GLU A 62 -9.91 14.80 8.61
C GLU A 62 -10.63 13.53 8.19
N MET A 63 -10.03 12.74 7.27
CA MET A 63 -10.61 11.46 6.89
C MET A 63 -10.63 10.50 8.07
N GLU A 64 -11.69 9.70 8.15
CA GLU A 64 -11.78 8.68 9.18
C GLU A 64 -10.68 7.63 9.00
N PRO A 65 -10.00 7.22 10.08
CA PRO A 65 -9.05 6.10 9.99
C PRO A 65 -9.71 4.87 9.38
N GLY A 66 -9.01 4.24 8.44
CA GLY A 66 -9.53 3.06 7.77
C GLY A 66 -10.47 3.32 6.60
N SER A 67 -10.71 4.58 6.27
CA SER A 67 -11.69 4.92 5.23
C SER A 67 -11.18 4.80 3.81
N VAL A 68 -9.88 4.68 3.61
CA VAL A 68 -9.31 4.58 2.26
C VAL A 68 -9.36 3.14 1.79
N GLN A 69 -9.92 2.94 0.60
CA GLN A 69 -10.04 1.62 -0.02
C GLN A 69 -9.52 1.71 -1.45
N GLY A 70 -8.97 0.60 -1.94
CA GLY A 70 -8.59 0.53 -3.34
C GLY A 70 -7.20 1.04 -3.67
N LEU A 71 -6.33 1.22 -2.68
CA LEU A 71 -4.92 1.43 -2.97
C LEU A 71 -4.38 0.17 -3.65
N GLN A 72 -3.63 0.34 -4.71
CA GLN A 72 -3.21 -0.81 -5.51
C GLN A 72 -1.72 -0.78 -5.80
N LEU A 73 -1.10 -1.92 -5.53
CA LEU A 73 0.28 -2.20 -5.88
C LEU A 73 0.31 -3.16 -7.06
N VAL A 74 1.42 -3.20 -7.76
CA VAL A 74 1.62 -4.11 -8.89
C VAL A 74 2.92 -4.87 -8.67
N VAL A 75 2.87 -6.18 -8.89
CA VAL A 75 4.05 -7.05 -8.78
C VAL A 75 4.13 -7.93 -10.01
N THR A 76 5.29 -8.53 -10.24
CA THR A 76 5.47 -9.44 -11.37
C THR A 76 5.18 -10.90 -11.00
N ASP A 77 5.18 -11.23 -9.71
CA ASP A 77 4.95 -12.59 -9.21
C ASP A 77 4.06 -12.52 -7.98
N ILE A 78 2.78 -12.77 -8.17
CA ILE A 78 1.80 -12.63 -7.10
C ILE A 78 1.97 -13.72 -6.02
N ALA A 79 2.39 -14.91 -6.40
CA ALA A 79 2.60 -15.99 -5.44
C ALA A 79 3.77 -15.65 -4.50
N ALA A 80 4.85 -15.12 -5.05
CA ALA A 80 6.00 -14.69 -4.25
C ALA A 80 5.64 -13.52 -3.34
N ALA A 81 4.88 -12.54 -3.84
CA ALA A 81 4.44 -11.41 -3.04
C ALA A 81 3.56 -11.86 -1.88
N ARG A 82 2.63 -12.77 -2.15
CA ARG A 82 1.75 -13.32 -1.10
C ARG A 82 2.55 -14.04 -0.03
N ALA A 83 3.49 -14.90 -0.44
CA ALA A 83 4.31 -15.64 0.50
C ALA A 83 5.16 -14.71 1.38
N GLU A 84 5.68 -13.65 0.80
CA GLU A 84 6.47 -12.66 1.53
C GLU A 84 5.64 -11.94 2.58
N LEU A 85 4.45 -11.46 2.19
CA LEU A 85 3.56 -10.78 3.13
C LEU A 85 3.08 -11.72 4.24
N ALA A 86 2.64 -12.92 3.89
CA ALA A 86 2.21 -13.91 4.86
C ALA A 86 3.34 -14.28 5.82
N GLY A 87 4.56 -14.38 5.32
CA GLY A 87 5.73 -14.68 6.13
C GLY A 87 6.06 -13.59 7.14
N ARG A 88 5.64 -12.35 6.86
CA ARG A 88 5.81 -11.22 7.78
C ARG A 88 4.60 -11.03 8.69
N GLY A 89 3.63 -11.93 8.64
CA GLY A 89 2.47 -11.88 9.50
C GLY A 89 1.32 -11.02 9.00
N VAL A 90 1.31 -10.67 7.72
CA VAL A 90 0.18 -9.96 7.13
C VAL A 90 -0.93 -10.95 6.83
N ASP A 91 -2.16 -10.60 7.21
CA ASP A 91 -3.35 -11.38 6.86
C ASP A 91 -3.72 -11.04 5.41
N VAL A 92 -3.16 -11.78 4.49
CA VAL A 92 -3.35 -11.55 3.07
C VAL A 92 -4.30 -12.61 2.48
N SER A 93 -5.17 -12.18 1.57
CA SER A 93 -6.14 -13.08 0.95
C SER A 93 -5.48 -14.14 0.06
N GLU A 94 -6.26 -15.16 -0.28
CA GLU A 94 -5.87 -16.08 -1.33
C GLU A 94 -5.79 -15.33 -2.67
N VAL A 95 -5.07 -15.90 -3.61
CA VAL A 95 -5.01 -15.35 -4.97
C VAL A 95 -6.38 -15.46 -5.61
N ARG A 96 -6.87 -14.36 -6.15
CA ARG A 96 -8.15 -14.31 -6.85
C ARG A 96 -7.93 -13.89 -8.28
N VAL A 97 -8.63 -14.55 -9.19
CA VAL A 97 -8.58 -14.21 -10.61
C VAL A 97 -9.82 -13.38 -10.91
N LEU A 98 -9.60 -12.15 -11.36
CA LEU A 98 -10.67 -11.23 -11.68
C LEU A 98 -10.57 -10.83 -13.14
N GLY A 99 -11.72 -10.63 -13.78
CA GLY A 99 -11.78 -10.25 -15.17
C GLY A 99 -12.16 -11.41 -16.08
N PRO A 100 -12.45 -11.10 -17.36
CA PRO A 100 -12.89 -12.11 -18.33
C PRO A 100 -11.83 -13.17 -18.59
N ALA A 101 -12.27 -14.42 -18.71
CA ALA A 101 -11.36 -15.53 -19.01
C ALA A 101 -10.63 -15.33 -20.34
N GLU A 102 -11.31 -14.76 -21.34
CA GLU A 102 -10.71 -14.53 -22.65
C GLU A 102 -9.63 -13.45 -22.63
N MET A 103 -9.53 -12.69 -21.55
CA MET A 103 -8.46 -11.73 -21.34
C MET A 103 -7.41 -12.26 -20.36
N ASP A 104 -7.45 -13.57 -20.14
CA ASP A 104 -6.51 -14.26 -19.25
C ASP A 104 -6.66 -13.87 -17.78
N GLY A 105 -7.69 -13.12 -17.44
CA GLY A 105 -7.96 -12.68 -16.07
C GLY A 105 -6.75 -12.03 -15.39
N SER A 106 -6.98 -11.14 -14.49
CA SER A 106 -5.90 -10.57 -13.67
C SER A 106 -5.91 -11.22 -12.30
N LYS A 107 -4.73 -11.46 -11.76
CA LYS A 107 -4.57 -12.08 -10.44
C LYS A 107 -4.38 -11.00 -9.40
N PHE A 108 -5.10 -11.12 -8.29
CA PHE A 108 -5.06 -10.16 -7.20
C PHE A 108 -4.95 -10.86 -5.85
N ILE A 109 -4.33 -10.17 -4.91
CA ILE A 109 -4.43 -10.48 -3.48
C ILE A 109 -4.79 -9.19 -2.75
N PHE A 110 -5.37 -9.32 -1.56
CA PHE A 110 -5.87 -8.18 -0.80
C PHE A 110 -5.44 -8.26 0.64
N PHE A 111 -5.16 -7.10 1.23
CA PHE A 111 -4.88 -6.97 2.65
C PHE A 111 -5.33 -5.61 3.13
N ALA A 112 -5.31 -5.40 4.44
CA ALA A 112 -5.64 -4.13 5.04
C ALA A 112 -4.59 -3.76 6.08
N ASP A 113 -4.44 -2.46 6.33
CA ASP A 113 -3.60 -2.01 7.42
C ASP A 113 -4.35 -2.17 8.76
N PRO A 114 -3.72 -1.84 9.90
CA PRO A 114 -4.37 -2.03 11.20
C PRO A 114 -5.68 -1.27 11.40
N ASP A 115 -5.88 -0.17 10.67
CA ASP A 115 -7.13 0.60 10.74
C ASP A 115 -8.19 0.13 9.74
N GLY A 116 -7.81 -0.76 8.81
CA GLY A 116 -8.72 -1.24 7.79
C GLY A 116 -8.63 -0.54 6.45
N ASN A 117 -7.62 0.33 6.25
CA ASN A 117 -7.38 0.88 4.93
C ASN A 117 -7.02 -0.26 3.98
N GLY A 118 -7.73 -0.36 2.87
CA GLY A 118 -7.68 -1.53 2.00
C GLY A 118 -6.70 -1.41 0.85
N TRP A 119 -5.95 -2.47 0.64
CA TRP A 119 -4.94 -2.58 -0.40
C TRP A 119 -5.21 -3.78 -1.28
N GLY A 120 -4.97 -3.60 -2.59
CA GLY A 120 -4.91 -4.70 -3.54
C GLY A 120 -3.53 -4.78 -4.15
N ILE A 121 -3.13 -6.00 -4.52
CA ILE A 121 -1.90 -6.22 -5.28
C ILE A 121 -2.29 -6.99 -6.52
N GLN A 122 -1.91 -6.47 -7.68
CA GLN A 122 -2.20 -7.09 -8.96
C GLN A 122 -0.91 -7.66 -9.55
N GLU A 123 -1.00 -8.85 -10.13
CA GLU A 123 0.10 -9.37 -10.91
C GLU A 123 0.10 -8.72 -12.29
N TYR A 124 1.21 -8.13 -12.64
CA TYR A 124 1.41 -7.56 -13.96
C TYR A 124 2.62 -8.21 -14.60
N ARG A 125 2.39 -8.88 -15.70
CA ARG A 125 3.47 -9.63 -16.36
C ARG A 125 4.31 -8.80 -17.32
N GLY A 126 4.08 -7.50 -17.35
CA GLY A 126 4.91 -6.60 -18.10
C GLY A 126 4.80 -6.74 -19.60
N GLY A 127 3.77 -7.39 -20.06
CA GLY A 127 3.60 -7.57 -21.48
C GLY A 127 3.48 -6.26 -22.22
N GLY A 128 4.23 -6.11 -23.25
CA GLY A 128 4.01 -5.02 -24.18
C GLY A 128 4.17 -3.63 -23.62
N GLY A 129 5.03 -3.44 -22.70
CA GLY A 129 5.32 -2.08 -22.25
C GLY A 129 4.11 -1.35 -21.73
N GLY A 130 3.19 -2.07 -21.26
CA GLY A 130 2.02 -1.43 -20.75
C GLY A 130 2.31 -0.67 -19.51
N ALA A 131 3.23 -0.92 -18.90
CA ALA A 131 3.49 -0.39 -17.57
C ALA A 131 2.81 0.88 -17.28
#